data_e7b81bf93067eb957e000492d30822c1
#
_entry.id   e7b81bf93067eb957e000492d30822c1
#
_cell.length_a   1.000
_cell.length_b   1.000
_cell.length_c   1.000
_cell.angle_alpha   90.00
_cell.angle_beta   90.00
_cell.angle_gamma   90.00
#
_symmetry.space_group_name_H-M   'P 1'
#
loop_
_entity.id
_entity.type
_entity.pdbx_description
1 polymer ?
#
loop_
_entity_poly.entity_id
_entity_poly.type
_entity_poly.pdbx_seq_one_letter_code
_entity_poly.pdbx_strand_id
1 'polypeptide(L)'
;MRRSILVLATLAFTLGGVSTGVALVQIYQMNDFQKSIKTEYAKLDTPQPVQAKFVPIKLGEVIGVISIPKLAETYPIVQGTDDKELKLGVGHYVNSVMPGVKDNSVLSGHRDSVFSKLGQLREGDSVIVRTSSGTFTYRVRKSWIVLANDRTVIVPTPTATLTLTTCYPFFYIGSAPKRFIVSADLVQN
;
A
#
# COMPACT_ATOMS: atom_id res chain seq x y z
N MET A 1 -13.10 42.27 -28.12
CA MET A 1 -12.53 41.90 -26.81
C MET A 1 -13.50 41.19 -25.85
N ARG A 2 -14.70 41.73 -25.51
CA ARG A 2 -15.64 41.06 -24.57
C ARG A 2 -16.15 39.67 -25.02
N ARG A 3 -16.44 39.47 -26.33
CA ARG A 3 -16.88 38.16 -26.85
C ARG A 3 -15.79 37.08 -26.81
N SER A 4 -14.53 37.45 -27.03
CA SER A 4 -13.40 36.50 -26.97
C SER A 4 -13.11 36.04 -25.53
N ILE A 5 -13.29 36.91 -24.54
CA ILE A 5 -13.12 36.57 -23.11
C ILE A 5 -14.21 35.62 -22.64
N LEU A 6 -15.45 35.83 -23.09
CA LEU A 6 -16.56 34.91 -22.76
C LEU A 6 -16.38 33.52 -23.34
N VAL A 7 -15.91 33.40 -24.58
CA VAL A 7 -15.62 32.09 -25.22
C VAL A 7 -14.48 31.38 -24.52
N LEU A 8 -13.41 32.08 -24.14
CA LEU A 8 -12.32 31.49 -23.37
C LEU A 8 -12.75 31.04 -21.97
N ALA A 9 -13.59 31.81 -21.30
CA ALA A 9 -14.09 31.45 -19.98
C ALA A 9 -15.03 30.24 -20.03
N THR A 10 -15.90 30.09 -21.04
CA THR A 10 -16.73 28.90 -21.22
C THR A 10 -15.94 27.67 -21.57
N LEU A 11 -14.90 27.78 -22.42
CA LEU A 11 -14.01 26.69 -22.75
C LEU A 11 -13.21 26.21 -21.51
N ALA A 12 -12.72 27.12 -20.69
CA ALA A 12 -12.01 26.77 -19.45
C ALA A 12 -12.94 26.09 -18.44
N PHE A 13 -14.21 26.51 -18.34
CA PHE A 13 -15.20 25.92 -17.44
C PHE A 13 -15.61 24.51 -17.88
N THR A 14 -15.78 24.26 -19.18
CA THR A 14 -16.10 22.94 -19.72
C THR A 14 -14.92 21.96 -19.60
N LEU A 15 -13.69 22.39 -19.88
CA LEU A 15 -12.49 21.58 -19.68
C LEU A 15 -12.26 21.24 -18.20
N GLY A 16 -12.49 22.21 -17.29
CA GLY A 16 -12.42 21.98 -15.84
C GLY A 16 -13.47 21.00 -15.35
N GLY A 17 -14.72 21.10 -15.85
CA GLY A 17 -15.80 20.18 -15.51
C GLY A 17 -15.57 18.74 -15.97
N VAL A 18 -15.01 18.56 -17.17
CA VAL A 18 -14.67 17.23 -17.70
C VAL A 18 -13.53 16.60 -16.90
N SER A 19 -12.48 17.36 -16.56
CA SER A 19 -11.35 16.84 -15.79
C SER A 19 -11.73 16.44 -14.36
N THR A 20 -12.60 17.23 -13.71
CA THR A 20 -13.13 16.87 -12.37
C THR A 20 -14.06 15.66 -12.44
N GLY A 21 -14.88 15.53 -13.48
CA GLY A 21 -15.74 14.36 -13.69
C GLY A 21 -14.93 13.07 -13.86
N VAL A 22 -13.88 13.10 -14.67
CA VAL A 22 -13.00 11.95 -14.87
C VAL A 22 -12.29 11.56 -13.57
N ALA A 23 -11.79 12.54 -12.81
CA ALA A 23 -11.13 12.28 -11.52
C ALA A 23 -12.09 11.63 -10.51
N LEU A 24 -13.34 12.12 -10.43
CA LEU A 24 -14.36 11.53 -9.53
C LEU A 24 -14.70 10.09 -9.92
N VAL A 25 -14.83 9.79 -11.22
CA VAL A 25 -15.07 8.42 -11.70
C VAL A 25 -13.89 7.50 -11.35
N GLN A 26 -12.65 7.95 -11.52
CA GLN A 26 -11.47 7.17 -11.16
C GLN A 26 -11.40 6.91 -9.65
N ILE A 27 -11.70 7.90 -8.81
CA ILE A 27 -11.76 7.74 -7.35
C ILE A 27 -12.85 6.74 -6.96
N TYR A 28 -14.03 6.83 -7.58
CA TYR A 28 -15.14 5.91 -7.31
C TYR A 28 -14.77 4.47 -7.68
N GLN A 29 -14.23 4.25 -8.89
CA GLN A 29 -13.80 2.92 -9.34
C GLN A 29 -12.71 2.32 -8.44
N MET A 30 -11.77 3.14 -7.97
CA MET A 30 -10.71 2.71 -7.07
C MET A 30 -11.25 2.33 -5.69
N ASN A 31 -12.19 3.11 -5.15
CA ASN A 31 -12.84 2.81 -3.87
C ASN A 31 -13.67 1.53 -3.96
N ASP A 32 -14.38 1.31 -5.07
CA ASP A 32 -15.18 0.10 -5.29
C ASP A 32 -14.29 -1.13 -5.44
N PHE A 33 -13.20 -1.04 -6.20
CA PHE A 33 -12.17 -2.07 -6.29
C PHE A 33 -11.60 -2.44 -4.91
N GLN A 34 -11.17 -1.45 -4.13
CA GLN A 34 -10.64 -1.69 -2.78
C GLN A 34 -11.69 -2.34 -1.86
N LYS A 35 -12.96 -1.93 -1.97
CA LYS A 35 -14.06 -2.51 -1.16
C LYS A 35 -14.32 -3.97 -1.54
N SER A 36 -14.35 -4.30 -2.83
CA SER A 36 -14.58 -5.67 -3.30
C SER A 36 -13.47 -6.63 -2.83
N ILE A 37 -12.22 -6.21 -2.95
CA ILE A 37 -11.05 -6.99 -2.49
C ILE A 37 -11.08 -7.19 -0.97
N LYS A 38 -11.36 -6.13 -0.20
CA LYS A 38 -11.51 -6.25 1.27
C LYS A 38 -12.57 -7.29 1.65
N THR A 39 -13.69 -7.30 0.93
CA THR A 39 -14.80 -8.25 1.21
C THR A 39 -14.44 -9.68 0.84
N GLU A 40 -13.71 -9.88 -0.26
CA GLU A 40 -13.26 -11.19 -0.70
C GLU A 40 -12.25 -11.79 0.28
N TYR A 41 -11.23 -11.03 0.66
CA TYR A 41 -10.22 -11.51 1.62
C TYR A 41 -10.73 -11.57 3.07
N ALA A 42 -11.78 -10.85 3.44
CA ALA A 42 -12.44 -11.03 4.74
C ALA A 42 -13.13 -12.39 4.89
N LYS A 43 -13.48 -13.06 3.78
CA LYS A 43 -14.08 -14.40 3.78
C LYS A 43 -13.06 -15.52 3.95
N LEU A 44 -11.76 -15.24 3.85
CA LEU A 44 -10.67 -16.23 3.99
C LEU A 44 -10.32 -16.54 5.46
N ASP A 45 -11.22 -16.31 6.41
CA ASP A 45 -11.03 -16.65 7.83
C ASP A 45 -10.98 -18.16 8.11
N THR A 46 -11.17 -19.01 7.10
CA THR A 46 -10.99 -20.47 7.22
C THR A 46 -9.69 -20.89 6.52
N PRO A 47 -8.74 -21.55 7.24
CA PRO A 47 -7.54 -22.11 6.62
C PRO A 47 -7.94 -23.22 5.64
N GLN A 48 -7.88 -22.92 4.35
CA GLN A 48 -7.96 -23.95 3.32
C GLN A 48 -6.55 -24.44 3.03
N PRO A 49 -6.26 -25.76 3.03
CA PRO A 49 -4.97 -26.27 2.59
C PRO A 49 -4.83 -26.05 1.08
N VAL A 50 -4.21 -24.95 0.71
CA VAL A 50 -3.92 -24.65 -0.69
C VAL A 50 -2.71 -25.48 -1.10
N GLN A 51 -2.90 -26.49 -1.96
CA GLN A 51 -1.82 -27.06 -2.75
C GLN A 51 -1.30 -25.95 -3.67
N ALA A 52 -0.21 -25.34 -3.25
CA ALA A 52 0.42 -24.22 -3.97
C ALA A 52 1.00 -24.72 -5.30
N LYS A 53 0.21 -24.65 -6.36
CA LYS A 53 0.75 -24.63 -7.71
C LYS A 53 1.51 -23.31 -7.84
N PHE A 54 2.82 -23.37 -8.05
CA PHE A 54 3.66 -22.19 -8.23
C PHE A 54 3.24 -21.48 -9.54
N VAL A 55 2.32 -20.56 -9.43
CA VAL A 55 1.94 -19.66 -10.52
C VAL A 55 2.74 -18.37 -10.33
N PRO A 56 3.55 -17.93 -11.31
CA PRO A 56 4.26 -16.66 -11.19
C PRO A 56 3.27 -15.52 -11.00
N ILE A 57 3.41 -14.78 -9.90
CA ILE A 57 2.57 -13.63 -9.58
C ILE A 57 2.91 -12.49 -10.56
N LYS A 58 1.90 -11.96 -11.23
CA LYS A 58 2.07 -10.87 -12.21
C LYS A 58 2.07 -9.51 -11.53
N LEU A 59 2.78 -8.54 -12.13
CA LEU A 59 2.69 -7.14 -11.70
C LEU A 59 1.23 -6.66 -11.79
N GLY A 60 0.78 -5.92 -10.77
CA GLY A 60 -0.59 -5.45 -10.66
C GLY A 60 -1.58 -6.46 -10.09
N GLU A 61 -1.19 -7.71 -9.86
CA GLU A 61 -2.04 -8.74 -9.26
C GLU A 61 -2.20 -8.50 -7.76
N VAL A 62 -3.43 -8.64 -7.26
CA VAL A 62 -3.71 -8.58 -5.82
C VAL A 62 -3.26 -9.88 -5.17
N ILE A 63 -2.32 -9.79 -4.23
CA ILE A 63 -1.71 -10.94 -3.54
C ILE A 63 -2.20 -11.12 -2.11
N GLY A 64 -2.98 -10.17 -1.59
CA GLY A 64 -3.48 -10.22 -0.23
C GLY A 64 -4.07 -8.90 0.24
N VAL A 65 -4.27 -8.83 1.55
CA VAL A 65 -4.78 -7.66 2.26
C VAL A 65 -3.95 -7.39 3.50
N ILE A 66 -3.59 -6.13 3.74
CA ILE A 66 -2.99 -5.67 4.99
C ILE A 66 -4.06 -4.97 5.83
N SER A 67 -4.13 -5.31 7.11
CA SER A 67 -4.97 -4.64 8.11
C SER A 67 -4.10 -4.11 9.24
N ILE A 68 -4.33 -2.87 9.63
CA ILE A 68 -3.64 -2.20 10.73
C ILE A 68 -4.69 -1.76 11.75
N PRO A 69 -5.02 -2.61 12.74
CA PRO A 69 -6.17 -2.39 13.64
C PRO A 69 -6.12 -1.05 14.35
N LYS A 70 -4.97 -0.64 14.85
CA LYS A 70 -4.79 0.66 15.54
C LYS A 70 -5.19 1.86 14.70
N LEU A 71 -4.99 1.79 13.38
CA LEU A 71 -5.33 2.86 12.45
C LEU A 71 -6.75 2.74 11.89
N ALA A 72 -7.44 1.61 12.18
CA ALA A 72 -8.69 1.20 11.56
C ALA A 72 -8.59 1.15 10.01
N GLU A 73 -7.41 0.78 9.49
CA GLU A 73 -7.11 0.78 8.06
C GLU A 73 -6.96 -0.65 7.52
N THR A 74 -7.49 -0.87 6.32
CA THR A 74 -7.35 -2.14 5.60
C THR A 74 -7.25 -1.86 4.10
N TYR A 75 -6.21 -2.39 3.46
CA TYR A 75 -5.91 -2.14 2.05
C TYR A 75 -5.52 -3.42 1.31
N PRO A 76 -5.82 -3.54 0.00
CA PRO A 76 -5.27 -4.60 -0.83
C PRO A 76 -3.76 -4.47 -0.92
N ILE A 77 -3.08 -5.61 -1.01
CA ILE A 77 -1.66 -5.70 -1.35
C ILE A 77 -1.56 -6.11 -2.82
N VAL A 78 -0.85 -5.32 -3.61
CA VAL A 78 -0.67 -5.51 -5.05
C VAL A 78 0.79 -5.84 -5.34
N GLN A 79 1.05 -6.76 -6.24
CA GLN A 79 2.42 -7.09 -6.65
C GLN A 79 3.03 -5.96 -7.48
N GLY A 80 4.16 -5.40 -7.03
CA GLY A 80 4.84 -4.27 -7.64
C GLY A 80 4.74 -2.99 -6.82
N THR A 81 5.65 -2.05 -7.08
CA THR A 81 5.79 -0.79 -6.32
C THR A 81 5.93 0.44 -7.22
N ASP A 82 5.58 0.33 -8.50
CA ASP A 82 5.52 1.47 -9.38
C ASP A 82 4.24 2.28 -9.14
N ASP A 83 4.18 3.51 -9.65
CA ASP A 83 3.06 4.43 -9.43
C ASP A 83 1.68 3.83 -9.76
N LYS A 84 1.61 2.97 -10.78
CA LYS A 84 0.36 2.32 -11.19
C LYS A 84 -0.15 1.30 -10.17
N GLU A 85 0.76 0.52 -9.56
CA GLU A 85 0.43 -0.44 -8.51
C GLU A 85 0.09 0.28 -7.20
N LEU A 86 0.89 1.28 -6.83
CA LEU A 86 0.67 2.05 -5.59
C LEU A 86 -0.63 2.85 -5.58
N LYS A 87 -1.20 3.17 -6.75
CA LYS A 87 -2.55 3.75 -6.87
C LYS A 87 -3.65 2.77 -6.49
N LEU A 88 -3.44 1.46 -6.68
CA LEU A 88 -4.42 0.42 -6.38
C LEU A 88 -4.46 0.07 -4.89
N GLY A 89 -3.34 0.24 -4.18
CA GLY A 89 -3.24 -0.13 -2.78
C GLY A 89 -1.83 -0.08 -2.24
N VAL A 90 -1.50 -1.02 -1.37
CA VAL A 90 -0.15 -1.22 -0.84
C VAL A 90 0.61 -2.12 -1.80
N GLY A 91 1.77 -1.68 -2.26
CA GLY A 91 2.61 -2.42 -3.21
C GLY A 91 3.58 -3.36 -2.50
N HIS A 92 3.68 -4.61 -2.95
CA HIS A 92 4.72 -5.54 -2.53
C HIS A 92 5.95 -5.38 -3.43
N TYR A 93 7.13 -5.19 -2.81
CA TYR A 93 8.39 -5.08 -3.52
C TYR A 93 8.81 -6.44 -4.10
N VAL A 94 8.86 -6.54 -5.42
CA VAL A 94 9.03 -7.81 -6.15
C VAL A 94 10.31 -8.59 -5.81
N ASN A 95 11.36 -7.90 -5.35
CA ASN A 95 12.63 -8.51 -4.97
C ASN A 95 12.70 -8.85 -3.47
N SER A 96 11.59 -8.73 -2.74
CA SER A 96 11.46 -9.22 -1.37
C SER A 96 10.66 -10.51 -1.31
N VAL A 97 10.73 -11.22 -0.18
CA VAL A 97 9.95 -12.44 0.00
C VAL A 97 8.48 -12.12 0.26
N MET A 98 7.61 -13.09 -0.01
CA MET A 98 6.20 -12.99 0.33
C MET A 98 6.00 -12.92 1.86
N PRO A 99 4.93 -12.24 2.33
CA PRO A 99 4.59 -12.23 3.74
C PRO A 99 4.49 -13.64 4.32
N GLY A 100 5.01 -13.83 5.53
CA GLY A 100 5.07 -15.13 6.22
C GLY A 100 6.34 -15.93 5.96
N VAL A 101 7.08 -15.65 4.90
CA VAL A 101 8.33 -16.33 4.58
C VAL A 101 9.48 -15.79 5.45
N LYS A 102 10.38 -16.68 5.88
CA LYS A 102 11.60 -16.29 6.58
C LYS A 102 12.44 -15.41 5.67
N ASP A 103 12.61 -14.20 6.00
CA ASP A 103 13.36 -13.08 5.42
C ASP A 103 12.52 -11.79 5.50
N ASN A 104 12.92 -10.73 4.82
CA ASN A 104 12.31 -9.41 4.84
C ASN A 104 11.27 -9.25 3.71
N SER A 105 9.99 -9.25 4.07
CA SER A 105 8.91 -8.88 3.15
C SER A 105 8.69 -7.37 3.19
N VAL A 106 8.72 -6.70 2.04
CA VAL A 106 8.69 -5.24 1.96
C VAL A 106 7.40 -4.78 1.29
N LEU A 107 6.65 -3.94 1.99
CA LEU A 107 5.42 -3.32 1.51
C LEU A 107 5.56 -1.80 1.46
N SER A 108 5.21 -1.20 0.33
CA SER A 108 5.28 0.23 0.08
C SER A 108 3.90 0.84 -0.09
N GLY A 109 3.73 2.08 0.33
CA GLY A 109 2.47 2.81 0.15
C GLY A 109 2.67 4.31 0.07
N HIS A 110 1.74 5.00 -0.58
CA HIS A 110 1.78 6.46 -0.64
C HIS A 110 1.51 7.08 0.73
N ARG A 111 2.25 8.16 1.06
CA ARG A 111 2.15 8.92 2.32
C ARG A 111 0.87 9.73 2.47
N ASP A 112 0.20 10.02 1.36
CA ASP A 112 -1.00 10.85 1.27
C ASP A 112 -2.29 10.02 1.10
N SER A 113 -2.16 8.70 1.07
CA SER A 113 -3.29 7.77 0.95
C SER A 113 -3.15 6.61 1.93
N VAL A 114 -2.78 5.41 1.43
CA VAL A 114 -2.79 4.14 2.21
C VAL A 114 -1.88 4.16 3.45
N PHE A 115 -0.79 4.90 3.44
CA PHE A 115 0.13 5.03 4.58
C PHE A 115 0.20 6.43 5.18
N SER A 116 -0.85 7.25 4.99
CA SER A 116 -0.93 8.61 5.54
C SER A 116 -0.84 8.66 7.07
N LYS A 117 -1.31 7.62 7.76
CA LYS A 117 -1.30 7.50 9.21
C LYS A 117 -0.20 6.58 9.74
N LEU A 118 0.71 6.09 8.90
CA LEU A 118 1.72 5.10 9.31
C LEU A 118 2.61 5.59 10.47
N GLY A 119 2.84 6.90 10.56
CA GLY A 119 3.59 7.52 11.65
C GLY A 119 2.94 7.45 13.03
N GLN A 120 1.68 7.00 13.13
CA GLN A 120 0.98 6.79 14.41
C GLN A 120 1.27 5.41 15.01
N LEU A 121 1.89 4.49 14.26
CA LEU A 121 2.28 3.19 14.80
C LEU A 121 3.38 3.32 15.84
N ARG A 122 3.28 2.47 16.86
CA ARG A 122 4.23 2.37 17.98
C ARG A 122 4.69 0.91 18.10
N GLU A 123 5.79 0.72 18.77
CA GLU A 123 6.25 -0.61 19.17
C GLU A 123 5.14 -1.36 19.91
N GLY A 124 4.97 -2.64 19.56
CA GLY A 124 3.93 -3.51 20.08
C GLY A 124 2.60 -3.48 19.31
N ASP A 125 2.36 -2.52 18.40
CA ASP A 125 1.15 -2.49 17.58
C ASP A 125 1.15 -3.67 16.59
N SER A 126 -0.05 -4.15 16.25
CA SER A 126 -0.20 -5.29 15.34
C SER A 126 -0.43 -4.83 13.91
N VAL A 127 0.18 -5.56 12.97
CA VAL A 127 -0.08 -5.50 11.54
C VAL A 127 -0.45 -6.91 11.07
N ILE A 128 -1.59 -7.06 10.44
CA ILE A 128 -2.12 -8.34 10.00
C ILE A 128 -2.09 -8.38 8.47
N VAL A 129 -1.44 -9.39 7.92
CA VAL A 129 -1.39 -9.63 6.47
C VAL A 129 -2.09 -10.95 6.16
N ARG A 130 -3.10 -10.90 5.29
CA ARG A 130 -3.79 -12.09 4.78
C ARG A 130 -3.44 -12.28 3.32
N THR A 131 -3.00 -13.48 2.96
CA THR A 131 -2.70 -13.89 1.59
C THR A 131 -3.36 -15.24 1.31
N SER A 132 -3.24 -15.76 0.10
CA SER A 132 -3.65 -17.14 -0.22
C SER A 132 -2.88 -18.20 0.58
N SER A 133 -1.70 -17.86 1.12
CA SER A 133 -0.87 -18.77 1.92
C SER A 133 -1.21 -18.77 3.40
N GLY A 134 -2.04 -17.85 3.88
CA GLY A 134 -2.45 -17.77 5.28
C GLY A 134 -2.59 -16.36 5.82
N THR A 135 -2.85 -16.29 7.13
CA THR A 135 -2.95 -15.04 7.88
C THR A 135 -1.73 -14.90 8.79
N PHE A 136 -0.99 -13.83 8.62
CA PHE A 136 0.27 -13.55 9.30
C PHE A 136 0.11 -12.33 10.19
N THR A 137 0.31 -12.49 11.49
CA THR A 137 0.28 -11.38 12.46
C THR A 137 1.71 -10.96 12.78
N TYR A 138 2.01 -9.71 12.47
CA TYR A 138 3.29 -9.09 12.80
C TYR A 138 3.11 -8.10 13.94
N ARG A 139 4.15 -7.95 14.77
CA ARG A 139 4.21 -6.96 15.83
C ARG A 139 5.29 -5.93 15.52
N VAL A 140 4.92 -4.67 15.52
CA VAL A 140 5.84 -3.56 15.27
C VAL A 140 6.96 -3.61 16.30
N ARG A 141 8.20 -3.65 15.81
CA ARG A 141 9.41 -3.62 16.61
C ARG A 141 9.97 -2.22 16.74
N LYS A 142 10.05 -1.48 15.63
CA LYS A 142 10.56 -0.11 15.59
C LYS A 142 10.09 0.66 14.35
N SER A 143 10.16 1.98 14.45
CA SER A 143 10.03 2.87 13.29
C SER A 143 11.15 3.91 13.30
N TRP A 144 11.59 4.33 12.10
CA TRP A 144 12.65 5.32 11.94
C TRP A 144 12.57 6.00 10.58
N ILE A 145 13.37 7.05 10.38
CA ILE A 145 13.43 7.82 9.15
C ILE A 145 14.81 7.65 8.52
N VAL A 146 14.84 7.44 7.20
CA VAL A 146 16.07 7.31 6.42
C VAL A 146 16.04 8.24 5.21
N LEU A 147 17.17 8.41 4.54
CA LEU A 147 17.22 9.06 3.24
C LEU A 147 16.52 8.21 2.17
N ALA A 148 16.01 8.84 1.12
CA ALA A 148 15.28 8.14 0.06
C ALA A 148 16.12 7.08 -0.69
N ASN A 149 17.43 7.22 -0.68
CA ASN A 149 18.40 6.32 -1.33
C ASN A 149 19.09 5.35 -0.35
N ASP A 150 18.63 5.27 0.90
CA ASP A 150 19.19 4.34 1.90
C ASP A 150 18.88 2.90 1.50
N ARG A 151 19.94 2.10 1.31
CA ARG A 151 19.84 0.69 0.91
C ARG A 151 19.90 -0.28 2.09
N THR A 152 20.08 0.21 3.32
CA THR A 152 20.21 -0.63 4.51
C THR A 152 18.86 -1.10 5.06
N VAL A 153 17.76 -0.60 4.52
CA VAL A 153 16.38 -0.93 4.94
C VAL A 153 15.90 -2.24 4.29
N ILE A 154 16.19 -2.41 3.00
CA ILE A 154 15.75 -3.56 2.21
C ILE A 154 16.91 -4.55 2.15
N VAL A 155 17.14 -5.23 3.26
CA VAL A 155 18.21 -6.24 3.41
C VAL A 155 17.63 -7.54 3.97
N PRO A 156 18.26 -8.69 3.73
CA PRO A 156 17.84 -9.97 4.30
C PRO A 156 17.79 -9.93 5.83
N THR A 157 16.85 -10.65 6.41
CA THR A 157 16.66 -10.78 7.86
C THR A 157 16.67 -12.24 8.30
N PRO A 158 17.17 -12.57 9.52
CA PRO A 158 17.26 -13.94 10.00
C PRO A 158 15.90 -14.56 10.34
N THR A 159 14.86 -13.75 10.48
CA THR A 159 13.49 -14.14 10.82
C THR A 159 12.49 -13.53 9.83
N ALA A 160 11.26 -14.05 9.81
CA ALA A 160 10.20 -13.47 9.02
C ALA A 160 9.87 -12.05 9.54
N THR A 161 10.24 -11.05 8.75
CA THR A 161 10.10 -9.62 9.07
C THR A 161 9.23 -8.95 8.02
N LEU A 162 8.40 -8.03 8.44
CA LEU A 162 7.64 -7.15 7.57
C LEU A 162 8.18 -5.74 7.67
N THR A 163 8.57 -5.16 6.55
CA THR A 163 9.00 -3.77 6.44
C THR A 163 7.95 -2.96 5.69
N LEU A 164 7.36 -1.96 6.36
CA LEU A 164 6.48 -0.99 5.73
C LEU A 164 7.28 0.27 5.42
N THR A 165 7.14 0.81 4.21
CA THR A 165 7.84 2.03 3.79
C THR A 165 6.91 3.01 3.11
N THR A 166 7.11 4.29 3.41
CA THR A 166 6.42 5.40 2.74
C THR A 166 7.31 6.62 2.63
N CYS A 167 6.94 7.56 1.78
CA CYS A 167 7.62 8.83 1.66
C CYS A 167 7.50 9.68 2.94
N TYR A 168 8.55 10.45 3.27
CA TYR A 168 8.57 11.34 4.43
C TYR A 168 9.22 12.70 4.05
N PRO A 169 8.73 13.85 4.58
CA PRO A 169 7.63 14.03 5.56
C PRO A 169 6.25 13.67 5.01
N PHE A 170 5.30 13.35 5.91
CA PHE A 170 3.92 13.04 5.53
C PHE A 170 3.22 14.21 4.84
N PHE A 171 3.47 15.43 5.29
CA PHE A 171 3.01 16.68 4.69
C PHE A 171 4.17 17.38 3.98
N TYR A 172 4.27 17.19 2.66
CA TYR A 172 5.36 17.73 1.86
C TYR A 172 4.92 17.89 0.39
N ILE A 173 5.19 19.04 -0.21
CA ILE A 173 4.90 19.31 -1.63
C ILE A 173 6.11 18.89 -2.47
N GLY A 174 5.88 18.01 -3.45
CA GLY A 174 6.93 17.53 -4.35
C GLY A 174 7.58 16.21 -3.89
N SER A 175 8.76 15.92 -4.46
CA SER A 175 9.49 14.66 -4.21
C SER A 175 10.07 14.63 -2.81
N ALA A 176 9.62 13.70 -1.98
CA ALA A 176 10.05 13.58 -0.60
C ALA A 176 11.50 13.10 -0.47
N PRO A 177 12.35 13.80 0.31
CA PRO A 177 13.78 13.49 0.42
C PRO A 177 14.07 12.26 1.29
N LYS A 178 13.09 11.81 2.07
CA LYS A 178 13.25 10.75 3.08
C LYS A 178 12.18 9.68 2.95
N ARG A 179 12.36 8.59 3.69
CA ARG A 179 11.37 7.51 3.87
C ARG A 179 11.12 7.30 5.36
N PHE A 180 9.85 7.05 5.69
CA PHE A 180 9.44 6.57 7.01
C PHE A 180 9.32 5.05 6.93
N ILE A 181 10.00 4.37 7.84
CA ILE A 181 10.12 2.92 7.86
C ILE A 181 9.49 2.39 9.16
N VAL A 182 8.75 1.30 9.03
CA VAL A 182 8.27 0.49 10.16
C VAL A 182 8.74 -0.94 9.95
N SER A 183 9.41 -1.52 10.94
CA SER A 183 9.79 -2.94 10.95
C SER A 183 8.95 -3.68 11.99
N ALA A 184 8.41 -4.82 11.60
CA ALA A 184 7.59 -5.68 12.43
C ALA A 184 8.00 -7.14 12.29
N ASP A 185 8.04 -7.88 13.39
CA ASP A 185 8.42 -9.29 13.43
C ASP A 185 7.17 -10.18 13.43
N LEU A 186 7.22 -11.31 12.71
CA LEU A 186 6.14 -12.29 12.71
C LEU A 186 5.98 -12.91 14.11
N VAL A 187 4.76 -12.89 14.64
CA VAL A 187 4.43 -13.46 15.95
C VAL A 187 3.40 -14.59 15.88
N GLN A 188 2.67 -14.69 14.74
CA GLN A 188 1.66 -15.72 14.53
C GLN A 188 1.43 -15.93 13.02
N ASN A 189 1.28 -17.15 12.60
CA ASN A 189 0.91 -17.60 11.26
C ASN A 189 -0.14 -18.70 11.32
#